data_cbe891ab0cf4e6d1113cd651a5787c0c
#
_entry.id   cbe891ab0cf4e6d1113cd651a5787c0c
#
_cell.length_a   1.000
_cell.length_b   1.000
_cell.length_c   1.000
_cell.angle_alpha   90.00
_cell.angle_beta   90.00
_cell.angle_gamma   90.00
#
_symmetry.space_group_name_H-M   'P 1'
#
loop_
_entity.id
_entity.type
_entity.pdbx_description
1 polymer ?
#
loop_
_entity_poly.entity_id
_entity_poly.type
_entity_poly.pdbx_seq_one_letter_code
_entity_poly.pdbx_strand_id
1 'polypeptide(L)'
;EQTGVPVKVVTAASGTYDTTLAAELDKSSAPTLFQCGNQGAINSYGDYCYPFDGTAIMDQMTTDAFNLKGEDGQTLAIGYCYEAFGIIVNKALLEKAGHSIDEITNFESLKAVADDIHARADELGFDAFSSAGLEGSSSWRFSGHLANMPLYYEFRDDGVTAQPATITGAYLENFKNIWDLYTTDSATTGAALATATGDESEAELGEGKAAFYQNGTWEYSNLSGTFNMNPDDLAMIPIYCGVEGEEKAGLCAGTEN
;
A
#
# COMPACT_ATOMS: atom_id res chain seq x y z
N GLU A 1 8.95 9.64 26.22
CA GLU A 1 9.10 9.33 27.65
C GLU A 1 10.34 8.47 27.93
N GLN A 2 10.69 7.51 27.05
CA GLN A 2 11.83 6.60 27.26
C GLN A 2 13.20 7.31 27.28
N THR A 3 13.38 8.36 26.48
CA THR A 3 14.65 9.09 26.35
C THR A 3 14.72 10.36 27.19
N GLY A 4 13.61 10.83 27.75
CA GLY A 4 13.49 12.12 28.41
C GLY A 4 13.58 13.34 27.49
N VAL A 5 13.69 13.13 26.17
CA VAL A 5 13.68 14.22 25.18
C VAL A 5 12.23 14.58 24.86
N PRO A 6 11.82 15.86 25.06
CA PRO A 6 10.49 16.30 24.70
C PRO A 6 10.33 16.31 23.18
N VAL A 7 9.31 15.64 22.66
CA VAL A 7 8.97 15.59 21.24
C VAL A 7 7.57 16.17 21.03
N LYS A 8 7.46 17.10 20.09
CA LYS A 8 6.18 17.60 19.57
C LYS A 8 5.94 16.97 18.22
N VAL A 9 4.90 16.14 18.12
CA VAL A 9 4.44 15.58 16.84
C VAL A 9 3.49 16.58 16.19
N VAL A 10 3.73 16.87 14.90
CA VAL A 10 2.86 17.68 14.05
C VAL A 10 2.40 16.78 12.91
N THR A 11 1.10 16.67 12.73
CA THR A 11 0.48 15.85 11.68
C THR A 11 -0.15 16.72 10.62
N ALA A 12 -0.25 16.19 9.40
CA ALA A 12 -1.00 16.79 8.31
C ALA A 12 -2.32 16.04 8.08
N ALA A 13 -3.32 16.69 7.52
CA ALA A 13 -4.52 16.00 7.06
C ALA A 13 -4.17 15.05 5.91
N SER A 14 -4.96 14.00 5.74
CA SER A 14 -4.78 13.02 4.66
C SER A 14 -4.68 13.73 3.30
N GLY A 15 -3.68 13.34 2.49
CA GLY A 15 -3.43 13.92 1.18
C GLY A 15 -2.80 15.33 1.16
N THR A 16 -2.46 15.92 2.33
CA THR A 16 -1.90 17.28 2.40
C THR A 16 -0.48 17.35 2.97
N TYR A 17 0.19 16.20 3.12
CA TYR A 17 1.51 16.16 3.77
C TYR A 17 2.53 17.08 3.10
N ASP A 18 2.73 16.95 1.79
CA ASP A 18 3.75 17.73 1.07
C ASP A 18 3.53 19.24 1.16
N THR A 19 2.28 19.68 0.98
CA THR A 19 1.96 21.13 1.08
C THR A 19 2.11 21.65 2.51
N THR A 20 1.79 20.83 3.50
CA THR A 20 1.95 21.16 4.91
C THR A 20 3.42 21.20 5.28
N LEU A 21 4.21 20.21 4.87
CA LEU A 21 5.65 20.14 5.13
C LEU A 21 6.38 21.35 4.51
N ALA A 22 6.10 21.66 3.24
CA ALA A 22 6.69 22.83 2.58
C ALA A 22 6.45 24.12 3.38
N ALA A 23 5.21 24.33 3.84
CA ALA A 23 4.87 25.49 4.66
C ALA A 23 5.53 25.49 6.06
N GLU A 24 5.80 24.32 6.63
CA GLU A 24 6.49 24.20 7.93
C GLU A 24 8.01 24.41 7.78
N LEU A 25 8.62 23.95 6.69
CA LEU A 25 10.06 24.11 6.42
C LEU A 25 10.46 25.59 6.23
N ASP A 26 9.55 26.41 5.69
CA ASP A 26 9.78 27.85 5.52
C ASP A 26 9.72 28.66 6.83
N LYS A 27 9.33 28.05 7.94
CA LYS A 27 9.20 28.75 9.23
C LYS A 27 10.55 28.85 9.95
N SER A 28 10.69 29.87 10.80
CA SER A 28 11.85 30.02 11.68
C SER A 28 12.00 28.88 12.72
N SER A 29 10.95 28.10 12.94
CA SER A 29 10.91 26.90 13.80
C SER A 29 10.48 25.69 12.98
N ALA A 30 11.24 25.38 11.92
CA ALA A 30 11.02 24.22 11.08
C ALA A 30 11.09 22.91 11.88
N PRO A 31 10.43 21.83 11.41
CA PRO A 31 10.53 20.53 12.06
C PRO A 31 11.98 20.02 12.06
N THR A 32 12.40 19.45 13.17
CA THR A 32 13.74 18.86 13.32
C THR A 32 13.86 17.53 12.56
N LEU A 33 12.77 16.77 12.49
CA LEU A 33 12.66 15.52 11.75
C LEU A 33 11.38 15.57 10.91
N PHE A 34 11.46 15.09 9.69
CA PHE A 34 10.32 14.94 8.79
C PHE A 34 10.50 13.73 7.90
N GLN A 35 9.43 13.22 7.36
CA GLN A 35 9.42 12.04 6.51
C GLN A 35 9.64 12.40 5.04
N CYS A 36 10.48 11.61 4.37
CA CYS A 36 10.72 11.68 2.93
C CYS A 36 10.34 10.34 2.30
N GLY A 37 9.07 10.04 2.11
CA GLY A 37 8.58 8.72 1.74
C GLY A 37 9.11 8.12 0.41
N ASN A 38 9.86 8.89 -0.41
CA ASN A 38 10.42 8.41 -1.68
C ASN A 38 11.49 9.35 -2.25
N GLN A 39 12.11 8.94 -3.36
CA GLN A 39 13.15 9.75 -4.03
C GLN A 39 12.62 11.09 -4.57
N GLY A 40 11.33 11.18 -4.93
CA GLY A 40 10.71 12.43 -5.34
C GLY A 40 10.69 13.48 -4.21
N ALA A 41 10.48 13.02 -2.96
CA ALA A 41 10.57 13.88 -1.79
C ALA A 41 11.99 14.43 -1.57
N ILE A 42 13.03 13.61 -1.82
CA ILE A 42 14.43 14.09 -1.78
C ILE A 42 14.67 15.16 -2.84
N ASN A 43 14.13 15.02 -4.04
CA ASN A 43 14.25 16.05 -5.08
C ASN A 43 13.56 17.36 -4.68
N SER A 44 12.54 17.31 -3.82
CA SER A 44 11.80 18.48 -3.35
C SER A 44 12.36 19.10 -2.08
N TYR A 45 12.86 18.27 -1.15
CA TYR A 45 13.22 18.68 0.21
C TYR A 45 14.66 18.37 0.60
N GLY A 46 15.47 17.80 -0.30
CA GLY A 46 16.85 17.40 0.00
C GLY A 46 17.74 18.53 0.52
N ASP A 47 17.50 19.76 0.08
CA ASP A 47 18.23 20.94 0.57
C ASP A 47 18.01 21.23 2.06
N TYR A 48 16.94 20.72 2.65
CA TYR A 48 16.64 20.83 4.08
C TYR A 48 17.16 19.63 4.88
N CYS A 49 17.62 18.57 4.20
CA CYS A 49 18.10 17.35 4.84
C CYS A 49 19.55 17.46 5.28
N TYR A 50 19.84 16.93 6.47
CA TYR A 50 21.20 16.76 6.96
C TYR A 50 21.78 15.44 6.44
N PRO A 51 23.00 15.42 5.84
CA PRO A 51 23.62 14.18 5.43
C PRO A 51 23.92 13.24 6.60
N PHE A 52 23.49 11.99 6.49
CA PHE A 52 23.69 10.99 7.55
C PHE A 52 25.05 10.28 7.46
N ASP A 53 25.77 10.41 6.34
CA ASP A 53 27.06 9.73 6.13
C ASP A 53 28.06 10.07 7.25
N GLY A 54 28.65 9.03 7.84
CA GLY A 54 29.59 9.18 8.95
C GLY A 54 28.97 9.50 10.32
N THR A 55 27.66 9.51 10.42
CA THR A 55 26.97 9.69 11.70
C THR A 55 26.82 8.35 12.45
N ALA A 56 26.72 8.41 13.78
CA ALA A 56 26.56 7.22 14.62
C ALA A 56 25.26 6.42 14.32
N ILE A 57 24.24 7.05 13.72
CA ILE A 57 23.00 6.35 13.35
C ILE A 57 23.27 5.38 12.20
N MET A 58 24.16 5.71 11.26
CA MET A 58 24.53 4.82 10.16
C MET A 58 25.19 3.53 10.67
N ASP A 59 25.91 3.59 11.78
CA ASP A 59 26.53 2.42 12.43
C ASP A 59 25.48 1.46 13.05
N GLN A 60 24.26 1.93 13.25
CA GLN A 60 23.14 1.14 13.81
C GLN A 60 22.25 0.52 12.71
N MET A 61 22.42 0.93 11.45
CA MET A 61 21.63 0.42 10.35
C MET A 61 21.96 -1.05 10.07
N THR A 62 20.92 -1.87 9.88
CA THR A 62 21.06 -3.27 9.47
C THR A 62 21.26 -3.44 7.96
N THR A 63 20.83 -2.44 7.20
CA THR A 63 20.99 -2.34 5.74
C THR A 63 20.89 -0.87 5.31
N ASP A 64 21.53 -0.52 4.22
CA ASP A 64 21.43 0.79 3.57
C ASP A 64 20.58 0.74 2.28
N ALA A 65 20.05 -0.44 1.94
CA ALA A 65 19.35 -0.69 0.69
C ALA A 65 18.10 0.20 0.48
N PHE A 66 17.53 0.72 1.57
CA PHE A 66 16.32 1.54 1.55
C PHE A 66 16.58 3.02 1.85
N ASN A 67 17.83 3.41 1.97
CA ASN A 67 18.18 4.81 2.20
C ASN A 67 18.00 5.62 0.92
N LEU A 68 17.51 6.85 1.07
CA LEU A 68 17.36 7.77 -0.06
C LEU A 68 18.60 8.67 -0.17
N LYS A 69 19.03 8.92 -1.40
CA LYS A 69 20.27 9.63 -1.68
C LYS A 69 20.04 10.91 -2.48
N GLY A 70 20.80 11.93 -2.16
CA GLY A 70 20.91 13.14 -2.96
C GLY A 70 21.68 12.90 -4.28
N GLU A 71 21.71 13.91 -5.13
CA GLU A 71 22.39 13.86 -6.45
C GLU A 71 23.89 13.55 -6.35
N ASP A 72 24.54 13.97 -5.29
CA ASP A 72 25.94 13.73 -4.99
C ASP A 72 26.23 12.39 -4.29
N GLY A 73 25.20 11.57 -4.11
CA GLY A 73 25.27 10.25 -3.50
C GLY A 73 25.26 10.24 -1.97
N GLN A 74 25.12 11.40 -1.31
CA GLN A 74 24.98 11.47 0.14
C GLN A 74 23.65 10.88 0.60
N THR A 75 23.64 10.20 1.75
CA THR A 75 22.43 9.67 2.37
C THR A 75 21.67 10.80 3.05
N LEU A 76 20.52 11.19 2.49
CA LEU A 76 19.70 12.29 2.98
C LEU A 76 18.47 11.83 3.76
N ALA A 77 18.03 10.59 3.58
CA ALA A 77 17.03 9.98 4.42
C ALA A 77 17.35 8.50 4.67
N ILE A 78 16.99 7.99 5.84
CA ILE A 78 17.23 6.60 6.27
C ILE A 78 15.92 5.85 6.36
N GLY A 79 15.90 4.59 5.90
CA GLY A 79 14.74 3.71 6.06
C GLY A 79 14.61 3.31 7.54
N TYR A 80 13.60 3.82 8.22
CA TYR A 80 13.37 3.53 9.64
C TYR A 80 12.26 2.51 9.87
N CYS A 81 11.39 2.33 8.91
CA CYS A 81 10.27 1.39 8.96
C CYS A 81 10.18 0.59 7.65
N TYR A 82 9.79 -0.66 7.77
CA TYR A 82 9.60 -1.58 6.67
C TYR A 82 8.19 -2.14 6.74
N GLU A 83 7.44 -1.96 5.67
CA GLU A 83 6.05 -2.35 5.56
C GLU A 83 5.83 -3.27 4.35
N ALA A 84 4.72 -3.99 4.35
CA ALA A 84 4.31 -4.79 3.21
C ALA A 84 2.87 -4.47 2.83
N PHE A 85 2.55 -4.58 1.54
CA PHE A 85 1.21 -4.47 1.04
C PHE A 85 0.87 -5.59 0.05
N GLY A 86 -0.39 -5.87 -0.05
CA GLY A 86 -0.97 -6.95 -0.85
C GLY A 86 -2.48 -6.88 -0.79
N ILE A 87 -3.12 -8.01 -0.65
CA ILE A 87 -4.55 -8.15 -0.40
C ILE A 87 -4.75 -8.69 1.00
N ILE A 88 -5.37 -7.91 1.88
CA ILE A 88 -5.79 -8.37 3.20
C ILE A 88 -7.00 -9.27 3.04
N VAL A 89 -7.00 -10.41 3.74
CA VAL A 89 -8.03 -11.44 3.66
C VAL A 89 -8.68 -11.63 5.02
N ASN A 90 -10.01 -11.57 5.06
CA ASN A 90 -10.80 -12.06 6.20
C ASN A 90 -11.08 -13.55 6.00
N LYS A 91 -10.26 -14.42 6.62
CA LYS A 91 -10.37 -15.87 6.47
C LYS A 91 -11.71 -16.43 6.94
N ALA A 92 -12.30 -15.86 7.99
CA ALA A 92 -13.59 -16.31 8.49
C ALA A 92 -14.71 -16.09 7.45
N LEU A 93 -14.70 -14.97 6.71
CA LEU A 93 -15.66 -14.74 5.63
C LEU A 93 -15.36 -15.65 4.43
N LEU A 94 -14.09 -15.86 4.11
CA LEU A 94 -13.68 -16.76 3.04
C LEU A 94 -14.19 -18.20 3.31
N GLU A 95 -13.97 -18.72 4.53
CA GLU A 95 -14.46 -20.02 4.96
C GLU A 95 -16.00 -20.08 4.97
N LYS A 96 -16.68 -19.00 5.39
CA LYS A 96 -18.15 -18.91 5.33
C LYS A 96 -18.67 -19.02 3.90
N ALA A 97 -17.93 -18.51 2.92
CA ALA A 97 -18.24 -18.65 1.50
C ALA A 97 -17.89 -20.07 0.96
N GLY A 98 -17.22 -20.90 1.74
CA GLY A 98 -16.81 -22.27 1.36
C GLY A 98 -15.47 -22.33 0.67
N HIS A 99 -14.64 -21.31 0.80
CA HIS A 99 -13.31 -21.21 0.20
C HIS A 99 -12.20 -21.23 1.25
N SER A 100 -10.98 -21.46 0.80
CA SER A 100 -9.76 -21.40 1.61
C SER A 100 -8.73 -20.47 0.97
N ILE A 101 -7.92 -19.81 1.79
CA ILE A 101 -6.82 -18.98 1.31
C ILE A 101 -5.80 -19.79 0.48
N ASP A 102 -5.66 -21.09 0.77
CA ASP A 102 -4.73 -21.98 0.07
C ASP A 102 -5.12 -22.25 -1.40
N GLU A 103 -6.37 -21.96 -1.77
CA GLU A 103 -6.84 -22.07 -3.17
C GLU A 103 -6.35 -20.89 -4.03
N ILE A 104 -5.97 -19.77 -3.39
CA ILE A 104 -5.65 -18.52 -4.07
C ILE A 104 -4.14 -18.45 -4.28
N THR A 105 -3.70 -18.83 -5.47
CA THR A 105 -2.27 -18.92 -5.83
C THR A 105 -1.86 -18.09 -7.05
N ASN A 106 -2.85 -17.54 -7.77
CA ASN A 106 -2.67 -16.72 -8.96
C ASN A 106 -3.92 -15.88 -9.21
N PHE A 107 -3.91 -15.04 -10.24
CA PHE A 107 -5.03 -14.17 -10.58
C PHE A 107 -6.30 -14.96 -10.95
N GLU A 108 -6.18 -16.05 -11.69
CA GLU A 108 -7.34 -16.84 -12.12
C GLU A 108 -8.05 -17.48 -10.92
N SER A 109 -7.30 -18.02 -9.96
CA SER A 109 -7.89 -18.60 -8.75
C SER A 109 -8.47 -17.52 -7.83
N LEU A 110 -7.81 -16.36 -7.70
CA LEU A 110 -8.37 -15.19 -6.98
C LEU A 110 -9.68 -14.74 -7.62
N LYS A 111 -9.68 -14.59 -8.94
CA LYS A 111 -10.88 -14.18 -9.70
C LYS A 111 -12.01 -15.18 -9.54
N ALA A 112 -11.74 -16.47 -9.63
CA ALA A 112 -12.77 -17.50 -9.48
C ALA A 112 -13.43 -17.46 -8.10
N VAL A 113 -12.65 -17.23 -7.04
CA VAL A 113 -13.16 -17.08 -5.66
C VAL A 113 -13.96 -15.78 -5.54
N ALA A 114 -13.46 -14.68 -6.09
CA ALA A 114 -14.14 -13.39 -6.03
C ALA A 114 -15.47 -13.40 -6.81
N ASP A 115 -15.47 -13.93 -8.04
CA ASP A 115 -16.69 -14.08 -8.87
C ASP A 115 -17.76 -14.93 -8.13
N ASP A 116 -17.37 -16.02 -7.46
CA ASP A 116 -18.31 -16.85 -6.69
C ASP A 116 -18.89 -16.12 -5.49
N ILE A 117 -18.07 -15.41 -4.72
CA ILE A 117 -18.54 -14.60 -3.58
C ILE A 117 -19.47 -13.50 -4.06
N HIS A 118 -19.07 -12.76 -5.10
CA HIS A 118 -19.86 -11.67 -5.67
C HIS A 118 -21.23 -12.17 -6.17
N ALA A 119 -21.25 -13.28 -6.90
CA ALA A 119 -22.50 -13.87 -7.39
C ALA A 119 -23.46 -14.28 -6.28
N ARG A 120 -22.95 -14.56 -5.08
CA ARG A 120 -23.72 -14.96 -3.89
C ARG A 120 -23.76 -13.90 -2.78
N ALA A 121 -23.38 -12.64 -3.10
CA ALA A 121 -23.27 -11.58 -2.09
C ALA A 121 -24.54 -11.36 -1.27
N ASP A 122 -25.72 -11.41 -1.91
CA ASP A 122 -27.01 -11.29 -1.24
C ASP A 122 -27.28 -12.47 -0.25
N GLU A 123 -26.86 -13.67 -0.62
CA GLU A 123 -27.00 -14.86 0.24
C GLU A 123 -26.01 -14.82 1.40
N LEU A 124 -24.76 -14.46 1.13
CA LEU A 124 -23.67 -14.45 2.09
C LEU A 124 -23.77 -13.28 3.06
N GLY A 125 -24.32 -12.15 2.60
CA GLY A 125 -24.41 -10.90 3.33
C GLY A 125 -23.12 -10.06 3.28
N PHE A 126 -22.19 -10.39 2.36
CA PHE A 126 -20.96 -9.64 2.07
C PHE A 126 -20.53 -9.90 0.63
N ASP A 127 -19.70 -9.01 0.11
CA ASP A 127 -19.12 -9.10 -1.24
C ASP A 127 -17.65 -9.55 -1.21
N ALA A 128 -17.05 -9.76 -2.38
CA ALA A 128 -15.68 -10.19 -2.49
C ALA A 128 -14.71 -9.10 -2.03
N PHE A 129 -14.68 -7.94 -2.69
CA PHE A 129 -13.73 -6.89 -2.37
C PHE A 129 -14.37 -5.73 -1.60
N SER A 130 -13.61 -5.17 -0.68
CA SER A 130 -13.77 -3.82 -0.23
C SER A 130 -13.32 -2.87 -1.35
N SER A 131 -14.10 -1.84 -1.64
CA SER A 131 -13.71 -0.85 -2.63
C SER A 131 -12.40 -0.19 -2.21
N ALA A 132 -11.48 -0.02 -3.17
CA ALA A 132 -10.30 0.80 -2.90
C ALA A 132 -10.63 2.29 -2.86
N GLY A 133 -11.83 2.70 -3.31
CA GLY A 133 -12.24 4.09 -3.43
C GLY A 133 -11.41 4.87 -4.45
N LEU A 134 -12.02 5.80 -5.16
CA LEU A 134 -11.34 6.66 -6.12
C LEU A 134 -11.29 8.13 -5.66
N GLU A 135 -11.77 8.41 -4.48
CA GLU A 135 -11.62 9.71 -3.83
C GLU A 135 -10.13 9.97 -3.52
N GLY A 136 -9.71 11.22 -3.45
CA GLY A 136 -8.30 11.62 -3.35
C GLY A 136 -7.52 11.01 -2.18
N SER A 137 -8.18 10.66 -1.07
CA SER A 137 -7.54 9.98 0.07
C SER A 137 -7.26 8.50 -0.17
N SER A 138 -7.81 7.90 -1.22
CA SER A 138 -7.80 6.46 -1.47
C SER A 138 -7.28 6.05 -2.84
N SER A 139 -7.39 6.90 -3.87
CA SER A 139 -7.07 6.58 -5.28
C SER A 139 -5.63 6.15 -5.52
N TRP A 140 -4.70 6.48 -4.62
CA TRP A 140 -3.31 6.04 -4.69
C TRP A 140 -3.15 4.51 -4.65
N ARG A 141 -4.13 3.76 -4.13
CA ARG A 141 -4.13 2.29 -4.18
C ARG A 141 -4.18 1.77 -5.60
N PHE A 142 -4.94 2.42 -6.47
CA PHE A 142 -5.01 2.06 -7.89
C PHE A 142 -3.75 2.48 -8.66
N SER A 143 -3.31 3.72 -8.49
CA SER A 143 -2.17 4.27 -9.23
C SER A 143 -0.80 3.80 -8.70
N GLY A 144 -0.73 3.42 -7.43
CA GLY A 144 0.47 2.91 -6.77
C GLY A 144 0.44 1.40 -6.58
N HIS A 145 -0.35 0.92 -5.63
CA HIS A 145 -0.33 -0.48 -5.23
C HIS A 145 -0.70 -1.44 -6.36
N LEU A 146 -1.86 -1.25 -7.00
CA LEU A 146 -2.30 -2.18 -8.05
C LEU A 146 -1.44 -2.09 -9.31
N ALA A 147 -0.90 -0.91 -9.62
CA ALA A 147 0.00 -0.74 -10.76
C ALA A 147 1.40 -1.30 -10.51
N ASN A 148 1.78 -1.50 -9.25
CA ASN A 148 3.14 -1.89 -8.88
C ASN A 148 3.54 -3.26 -9.47
N MET A 149 2.68 -4.28 -9.41
CA MET A 149 3.03 -5.60 -9.94
C MET A 149 3.17 -5.64 -11.46
N PRO A 150 2.25 -5.09 -12.28
CA PRO A 150 2.45 -4.95 -13.71
C PRO A 150 3.74 -4.22 -14.08
N LEU A 151 4.04 -3.12 -13.38
CA LEU A 151 5.29 -2.37 -13.60
C LEU A 151 6.53 -3.17 -13.18
N TYR A 152 6.46 -3.92 -12.09
CA TYR A 152 7.54 -4.82 -11.68
C TYR A 152 7.88 -5.84 -12.76
N TYR A 153 6.87 -6.46 -13.38
CA TYR A 153 7.09 -7.42 -14.46
C TYR A 153 7.68 -6.77 -15.71
N GLU A 154 7.20 -5.57 -16.08
CA GLU A 154 7.78 -4.80 -17.18
C GLU A 154 9.27 -4.48 -16.92
N PHE A 155 9.57 -3.94 -15.74
CA PHE A 155 10.94 -3.56 -15.38
C PHE A 155 11.88 -4.76 -15.28
N ARG A 156 11.39 -5.88 -14.76
CA ARG A 156 12.14 -7.15 -14.71
C ARG A 156 12.51 -7.62 -16.12
N ASP A 157 11.55 -7.64 -17.02
CA ASP A 157 11.71 -8.17 -18.37
C ASP A 157 12.58 -7.24 -19.25
N ASP A 158 12.47 -5.94 -19.04
CA ASP A 158 13.28 -4.92 -19.72
C ASP A 158 14.66 -4.69 -19.07
N GLY A 159 14.94 -5.34 -17.93
CA GLY A 159 16.21 -5.19 -17.19
C GLY A 159 16.40 -3.79 -16.61
N VAL A 160 15.30 -3.12 -16.26
CA VAL A 160 15.32 -1.77 -15.66
C VAL A 160 15.80 -1.87 -14.21
N THR A 161 16.86 -1.13 -13.88
CA THR A 161 17.48 -1.13 -12.54
C THR A 161 17.45 0.22 -11.85
N ALA A 162 16.91 1.25 -12.50
CA ALA A 162 16.72 2.60 -11.97
C ALA A 162 15.41 3.17 -12.53
N GLN A 163 14.92 4.26 -11.96
CA GLN A 163 13.68 4.89 -12.41
C GLN A 163 13.77 5.25 -13.90
N PRO A 164 12.94 4.67 -14.78
CA PRO A 164 12.94 5.01 -16.20
C PRO A 164 12.22 6.33 -16.46
N ALA A 165 12.55 7.00 -17.56
CA ALA A 165 11.87 8.23 -17.98
C ALA A 165 10.44 7.96 -18.46
N THR A 166 10.16 6.76 -18.97
CA THR A 166 8.86 6.33 -19.50
C THR A 166 8.64 4.86 -19.20
N ILE A 167 7.38 4.44 -19.17
CA ILE A 167 6.95 3.04 -19.16
C ILE A 167 6.44 2.67 -20.55
N THR A 168 6.54 1.40 -20.92
CA THR A 168 6.08 0.89 -22.23
C THR A 168 4.62 0.50 -22.23
N GLY A 169 4.10 0.11 -21.06
CA GLY A 169 2.74 -0.41 -20.90
C GLY A 169 2.60 -1.86 -21.35
N ALA A 170 3.70 -2.63 -21.37
CA ALA A 170 3.70 -4.03 -21.80
C ALA A 170 2.69 -4.88 -21.01
N TYR A 171 2.43 -4.54 -19.75
CA TYR A 171 1.51 -5.24 -18.84
C TYR A 171 0.22 -4.45 -18.54
N LEU A 172 -0.21 -3.55 -19.45
CA LEU A 172 -1.41 -2.74 -19.25
C LEU A 172 -2.69 -3.60 -19.14
N GLU A 173 -2.80 -4.69 -19.90
CA GLU A 173 -3.93 -5.61 -19.82
C GLU A 173 -3.96 -6.33 -18.45
N ASN A 174 -2.81 -6.63 -17.87
CA ASN A 174 -2.70 -7.22 -16.54
C ASN A 174 -3.14 -6.23 -15.46
N PHE A 175 -2.79 -4.94 -15.60
CA PHE A 175 -3.32 -3.88 -14.73
C PHE A 175 -4.85 -3.77 -14.88
N LYS A 176 -5.37 -3.85 -16.11
CA LYS A 176 -6.81 -3.81 -16.38
C LYS A 176 -7.53 -4.99 -15.71
N ASN A 177 -6.96 -6.19 -15.72
CA ASN A 177 -7.53 -7.35 -15.04
C ASN A 177 -7.75 -7.09 -13.54
N ILE A 178 -6.73 -6.54 -12.86
CA ILE A 178 -6.83 -6.18 -11.46
C ILE A 178 -7.88 -5.08 -11.26
N TRP A 179 -7.82 -4.03 -12.06
CA TRP A 179 -8.75 -2.90 -12.02
C TRP A 179 -10.20 -3.37 -12.14
N ASP A 180 -10.48 -4.17 -13.17
CA ASP A 180 -11.82 -4.68 -13.42
C ASP A 180 -12.32 -5.51 -12.23
N LEU A 181 -11.52 -6.47 -11.74
CA LEU A 181 -11.90 -7.33 -10.64
C LEU A 181 -12.26 -6.53 -9.38
N TYR A 182 -11.42 -5.59 -8.99
CA TYR A 182 -11.61 -4.78 -7.78
C TYR A 182 -12.74 -3.76 -7.91
N THR A 183 -13.09 -3.33 -9.10
CA THR A 183 -14.17 -2.36 -9.31
C THR A 183 -15.52 -2.99 -9.60
N THR A 184 -15.57 -4.25 -10.02
CA THR A 184 -16.81 -4.98 -10.32
C THR A 184 -17.25 -5.87 -9.17
N ASP A 185 -16.35 -6.68 -8.60
CA ASP A 185 -16.68 -7.66 -7.57
C ASP A 185 -16.46 -7.08 -6.16
N SER A 186 -17.04 -5.92 -5.92
CA SER A 186 -16.81 -5.10 -4.74
C SER A 186 -18.11 -4.64 -4.09
N ALA A 187 -18.09 -4.48 -2.77
CA ALA A 187 -19.22 -4.00 -1.98
C ALA A 187 -19.71 -2.61 -2.44
N THR A 188 -18.78 -1.74 -2.85
CA THR A 188 -19.07 -0.47 -3.49
C THR A 188 -18.59 -0.48 -4.93
N THR A 189 -19.46 -0.18 -5.90
CA THR A 189 -19.16 -0.25 -7.34
C THR A 189 -19.62 0.98 -8.11
N GLY A 190 -19.21 1.08 -9.37
CA GLY A 190 -19.69 2.08 -10.31
C GLY A 190 -19.39 3.52 -9.88
N ALA A 191 -20.35 4.42 -10.06
CA ALA A 191 -20.16 5.86 -9.78
C ALA A 191 -19.88 6.18 -8.30
N ALA A 192 -20.31 5.34 -7.37
CA ALA A 192 -20.04 5.52 -5.93
C ALA A 192 -18.54 5.45 -5.60
N LEU A 193 -17.75 4.70 -6.38
CA LEU A 193 -16.29 4.64 -6.22
C LEU A 193 -15.62 6.01 -6.30
N ALA A 194 -16.14 6.93 -7.11
CA ALA A 194 -15.55 8.26 -7.28
C ALA A 194 -15.53 9.11 -6.01
N THR A 195 -16.41 8.80 -5.05
CA THR A 195 -16.53 9.49 -3.77
C THR A 195 -16.21 8.60 -2.58
N ALA A 196 -16.01 7.30 -2.79
CA ALA A 196 -15.67 6.37 -1.72
C ALA A 196 -14.27 6.67 -1.17
N THR A 197 -14.20 6.85 0.14
CA THR A 197 -12.98 7.20 0.88
C THR A 197 -12.20 5.97 1.34
N GLY A 198 -10.96 6.18 1.78
CA GLY A 198 -10.16 5.12 2.42
C GLY A 198 -10.83 4.56 3.66
N ASP A 199 -11.40 5.44 4.51
CA ASP A 199 -12.09 5.03 5.75
C ASP A 199 -13.33 4.17 5.47
N GLU A 200 -14.09 4.49 4.42
CA GLU A 200 -15.23 3.68 3.99
C GLU A 200 -14.79 2.31 3.48
N SER A 201 -13.69 2.24 2.73
CA SER A 201 -13.13 0.98 2.24
C SER A 201 -12.63 0.09 3.38
N GLU A 202 -11.96 0.67 4.37
CA GLU A 202 -11.53 -0.04 5.57
C GLU A 202 -12.72 -0.57 6.37
N ALA A 203 -13.76 0.24 6.51
CA ALA A 203 -14.97 -0.15 7.23
C ALA A 203 -15.70 -1.31 6.54
N GLU A 204 -15.69 -1.41 5.20
CA GLU A 204 -16.30 -2.54 4.50
C GLU A 204 -15.65 -3.87 4.91
N LEU A 205 -14.31 -3.96 5.02
CA LEU A 205 -13.65 -5.14 5.54
C LEU A 205 -13.90 -5.32 7.04
N GLY A 206 -13.69 -4.25 7.83
CA GLY A 206 -13.76 -4.29 9.28
C GLY A 206 -15.13 -4.64 9.84
N GLU A 207 -16.20 -4.25 9.14
CA GLU A 207 -17.60 -4.56 9.47
C GLU A 207 -18.08 -5.89 8.85
N GLY A 208 -17.19 -6.61 8.16
CA GLY A 208 -17.52 -7.91 7.56
C GLY A 208 -18.40 -7.82 6.31
N LYS A 209 -18.34 -6.72 5.57
CA LYS A 209 -19.06 -6.52 4.29
C LYS A 209 -18.25 -6.95 3.07
N ALA A 210 -16.96 -7.23 3.25
CA ALA A 210 -16.06 -7.71 2.20
C ALA A 210 -15.08 -8.73 2.74
N ALA A 211 -14.69 -9.70 1.90
CA ALA A 211 -13.71 -10.73 2.26
C ALA A 211 -12.26 -10.30 1.98
N PHE A 212 -12.05 -9.43 0.99
CA PHE A 212 -10.74 -8.98 0.52
C PHE A 212 -10.63 -7.45 0.58
N TYR A 213 -9.44 -6.96 0.97
CA TYR A 213 -9.13 -5.52 0.97
C TYR A 213 -7.69 -5.29 0.53
N GLN A 214 -7.49 -4.63 -0.61
CA GLN A 214 -6.15 -4.27 -1.06
C GLN A 214 -5.62 -3.12 -0.20
N ASN A 215 -4.68 -3.43 0.68
CA ASN A 215 -3.99 -2.46 1.51
C ASN A 215 -2.72 -3.09 2.12
N GLY A 216 -2.15 -2.48 3.16
CA GLY A 216 -0.89 -2.89 3.75
C GLY A 216 -0.96 -3.23 5.23
N THR A 217 0.19 -3.61 5.78
CA THR A 217 0.33 -4.03 7.18
C THR A 217 -0.01 -2.94 8.19
N TRP A 218 0.00 -1.68 7.80
CA TRP A 218 -0.42 -0.53 8.62
C TRP A 218 -1.89 -0.58 9.05
N GLU A 219 -2.75 -1.28 8.30
CA GLU A 219 -4.17 -1.44 8.64
C GLU A 219 -4.41 -2.36 9.85
N TYR A 220 -3.43 -3.20 10.19
CA TYR A 220 -3.59 -4.22 11.25
C TYR A 220 -4.07 -3.63 12.58
N SER A 221 -3.48 -2.52 13.00
CA SER A 221 -3.82 -1.90 14.29
C SER A 221 -5.26 -1.40 14.35
N ASN A 222 -5.77 -0.91 13.22
CA ASN A 222 -7.14 -0.41 13.13
C ASN A 222 -8.14 -1.56 12.97
N LEU A 223 -7.85 -2.52 12.12
CA LEU A 223 -8.69 -3.71 11.93
C LEU A 223 -8.84 -4.51 13.22
N SER A 224 -7.75 -4.78 13.91
CA SER A 224 -7.78 -5.55 15.18
C SER A 224 -8.24 -4.72 16.38
N GLY A 225 -7.98 -3.42 16.42
CA GLY A 225 -8.31 -2.52 17.52
C GLY A 225 -9.68 -1.87 17.38
N THR A 226 -9.88 -1.06 16.34
CA THR A 226 -11.15 -0.29 16.15
C THR A 226 -12.31 -1.20 15.75
N PHE A 227 -12.07 -2.09 14.78
CA PHE A 227 -13.09 -3.03 14.30
C PHE A 227 -13.16 -4.32 15.10
N ASN A 228 -12.23 -4.55 16.03
CA ASN A 228 -12.16 -5.76 16.86
C ASN A 228 -12.15 -7.07 16.04
N MET A 229 -11.57 -7.06 14.84
CA MET A 229 -11.38 -8.27 14.07
C MET A 229 -10.43 -9.22 14.81
N ASN A 230 -10.74 -10.51 14.79
CA ASN A 230 -9.86 -11.49 15.38
C ASN A 230 -8.54 -11.56 14.58
N PRO A 231 -7.37 -11.33 15.19
CA PRO A 231 -6.09 -11.40 14.48
C PRO A 231 -5.83 -12.74 13.77
N ASP A 232 -6.37 -13.83 14.30
CA ASP A 232 -6.22 -15.16 13.69
C ASP A 232 -7.01 -15.30 12.36
N ASP A 233 -7.99 -14.45 12.13
CA ASP A 233 -8.78 -14.41 10.89
C ASP A 233 -8.18 -13.47 9.82
N LEU A 234 -7.16 -12.68 10.19
CA LEU A 234 -6.46 -11.82 9.25
C LEU A 234 -5.29 -12.55 8.58
N ALA A 235 -5.19 -12.41 7.28
CA ALA A 235 -4.06 -12.86 6.48
C ALA A 235 -3.78 -11.87 5.35
N MET A 236 -2.69 -12.06 4.63
CA MET A 236 -2.38 -11.29 3.42
C MET A 236 -1.90 -12.23 2.32
N ILE A 237 -2.31 -11.94 1.09
CA ILE A 237 -1.85 -12.59 -0.13
C ILE A 237 -1.24 -11.57 -1.08
N PRO A 238 -0.39 -11.99 -2.04
CA PRO A 238 0.15 -11.10 -3.06
C PRO A 238 -0.93 -10.47 -3.95
N ILE A 239 -0.58 -9.37 -4.60
CA ILE A 239 -1.38 -8.83 -5.70
C ILE A 239 -1.07 -9.67 -6.94
N TYR A 240 -2.01 -10.49 -7.35
CA TYR A 240 -1.93 -11.27 -8.57
C TYR A 240 -2.51 -10.49 -9.75
N CYS A 241 -1.92 -10.61 -10.92
CA CYS A 241 -2.32 -9.84 -12.11
C CYS A 241 -2.38 -10.65 -13.41
N GLY A 242 -2.25 -11.98 -13.34
CA GLY A 242 -2.34 -12.86 -14.49
C GLY A 242 -1.07 -12.94 -15.32
N VAL A 243 0.10 -12.86 -14.66
CA VAL A 243 1.40 -13.04 -15.30
C VAL A 243 1.93 -14.42 -15.00
N GLU A 244 2.50 -15.10 -16.00
CA GLU A 244 3.10 -16.43 -15.83
C GLU A 244 4.17 -16.43 -14.74
N GLY A 245 4.08 -17.38 -13.80
CA GLY A 245 5.00 -17.51 -12.68
C GLY A 245 4.64 -16.67 -11.44
N GLU A 246 3.51 -15.94 -11.47
CA GLU A 246 3.07 -15.11 -10.35
C GLU A 246 2.72 -15.90 -9.08
N GLU A 247 2.53 -17.22 -9.18
CA GLU A 247 2.35 -18.11 -8.02
C GLU A 247 3.55 -18.10 -7.05
N LYS A 248 4.68 -17.52 -7.47
CA LYS A 248 5.90 -17.32 -6.66
C LYS A 248 6.02 -15.88 -6.13
N ALA A 249 5.06 -15.03 -6.45
CA ALA A 249 5.09 -13.65 -5.98
C ALA A 249 4.95 -13.60 -4.45
N GLY A 250 5.63 -12.63 -3.85
CA GLY A 250 5.46 -12.26 -2.46
C GLY A 250 4.63 -10.99 -2.32
N LEU A 251 4.46 -10.55 -1.08
CA LEU A 251 3.91 -9.23 -0.80
C LEU A 251 4.86 -8.16 -1.33
N CYS A 252 4.31 -7.03 -1.76
CA CYS A 252 5.10 -5.87 -2.12
C CYS A 252 5.66 -5.22 -0.85
N ALA A 253 6.92 -4.79 -0.90
CA ALA A 253 7.54 -4.11 0.22
C ALA A 253 7.55 -2.59 0.00
N GLY A 254 7.32 -1.86 1.07
CA GLY A 254 7.48 -0.41 1.15
C GLY A 254 8.39 -0.04 2.32
N THR A 255 8.98 1.13 2.24
CA THR A 255 9.78 1.68 3.33
C THR A 255 9.35 3.10 3.64
N GLU A 256 9.46 3.46 4.90
CA GLU A 256 9.29 4.83 5.37
C GLU A 256 10.66 5.43 5.69
N ASN A 257 10.91 6.63 5.21
CA ASN A 257 12.22 7.32 5.29
C ASN A 257 12.13 8.69 5.93
#